data_272f6fb0b3a2e0f8881b030340bcb860
#
_entry.id   272f6fb0b3a2e0f8881b030340bcb860
#
_cell.length_a   1.000
_cell.length_b   1.000
_cell.length_c   1.000
_cell.angle_alpha   90.00
_cell.angle_beta   90.00
_cell.angle_gamma   90.00
#
_symmetry.space_group_name_H-M   'P 1'
#
loop_
_entity.id
_entity.type
_entity.pdbx_description
1 polymer ?
#
loop_
_entity_poly.entity_id
_entity_poly.type
_entity_poly.pdbx_seq_one_letter_code
_entity_poly.pdbx_strand_id
1 'polypeptide(L)'
;MPEPVHAPDGAAAALAAVLAALLHDISEPIDDLAVAAAAVALTDGLVQVADDAPPPRPAAIDVRAVRRAAEYLAGDVAAPSSGTLEELCGLDRYTLSRHFKAAYGTTPDRYRLQHQLNRARASIRRGRPLAVAAVDAGFADQSHLTRHFKRAYGLTPGQWRTVSSPGPD
;
A
#
# COMPACT_ATOMS: atom_id res chain seq x y z
N MET A 1 -9.79 37.51 -26.17
CA MET A 1 -8.72 37.92 -25.22
C MET A 1 -8.36 36.71 -24.39
N PRO A 2 -7.10 36.24 -24.36
CA PRO A 2 -6.71 35.12 -23.48
C PRO A 2 -6.73 35.63 -22.02
N GLU A 3 -7.29 34.80 -21.14
CA GLU A 3 -7.28 35.05 -19.70
C GLU A 3 -5.82 35.03 -19.17
N PRO A 4 -5.50 35.89 -18.18
CA PRO A 4 -4.16 35.89 -17.58
C PRO A 4 -3.91 34.56 -16.86
N VAL A 5 -2.82 33.87 -17.25
CA VAL A 5 -2.29 32.75 -16.52
C VAL A 5 -1.98 33.21 -15.09
N HIS A 6 -2.73 32.73 -14.11
CA HIS A 6 -2.44 32.97 -12.70
C HIS A 6 -1.01 32.52 -12.40
N ALA A 7 -0.18 33.44 -11.91
CA ALA A 7 1.12 33.10 -11.34
C ALA A 7 0.87 32.15 -10.15
N PRO A 8 1.63 31.04 -10.01
CA PRO A 8 1.45 30.16 -8.86
C PRO A 8 1.73 30.94 -7.56
N ASP A 9 0.81 30.80 -6.60
CA ASP A 9 0.98 31.37 -5.27
C ASP A 9 2.29 30.88 -4.62
N GLY A 10 2.87 31.66 -3.70
CA GLY A 10 4.25 31.55 -3.22
C GLY A 10 4.77 30.13 -2.91
N ALA A 11 3.94 29.24 -2.36
CA ALA A 11 4.33 27.86 -2.06
C ALA A 11 4.50 26.98 -3.32
N ALA A 12 3.61 27.13 -4.32
CA ALA A 12 3.73 26.42 -5.60
C ALA A 12 4.94 26.93 -6.41
N ALA A 13 5.27 28.21 -6.33
CA ALA A 13 6.47 28.78 -6.94
C ALA A 13 7.76 28.28 -6.27
N ALA A 14 7.77 28.12 -4.95
CA ALA A 14 8.91 27.56 -4.21
C ALA A 14 9.13 26.09 -4.58
N LEU A 15 8.06 25.29 -4.67
CA LEU A 15 8.13 23.88 -5.10
C LEU A 15 8.63 23.73 -6.54
N ALA A 16 8.14 24.58 -7.44
CA ALA A 16 8.58 24.61 -8.84
C ALA A 16 10.06 24.98 -8.96
N ALA A 17 10.55 25.92 -8.14
CA ALA A 17 11.96 26.32 -8.12
C ALA A 17 12.88 25.19 -7.63
N VAL A 18 12.46 24.43 -6.56
CA VAL A 18 13.20 23.28 -6.06
C VAL A 18 13.24 22.14 -7.09
N LEU A 19 12.11 21.86 -7.74
CA LEU A 19 12.05 20.87 -8.82
C LEU A 19 12.89 21.26 -10.02
N ALA A 20 12.87 22.55 -10.41
CA ALA A 20 13.71 23.05 -11.49
C ALA A 20 15.19 22.95 -11.16
N ALA A 21 15.60 23.23 -9.93
CA ALA A 21 16.99 23.09 -9.48
C ALA A 21 17.45 21.64 -9.49
N LEU A 22 16.60 20.70 -9.06
CA LEU A 22 16.88 19.24 -9.10
C LEU A 22 16.97 18.70 -10.52
N LEU A 23 16.23 19.27 -11.49
CA LEU A 23 16.22 18.83 -12.88
C LEU A 23 17.33 19.50 -13.71
N HIS A 24 17.91 20.61 -13.25
CA HIS A 24 18.90 21.36 -14.02
C HIS A 24 20.30 20.75 -13.96
N ASP A 25 20.59 19.93 -12.96
CA ASP A 25 21.93 19.40 -12.72
C ASP A 25 21.99 17.86 -12.63
N ILE A 26 21.48 17.20 -13.67
CA ILE A 26 21.52 15.71 -13.77
C ILE A 26 22.93 15.20 -14.11
N SER A 27 23.89 16.08 -14.43
CA SER A 27 25.22 15.71 -14.95
C SER A 27 26.35 15.70 -13.90
N GLU A 28 26.09 16.20 -12.69
CA GLU A 28 27.07 16.19 -11.58
C GLU A 28 26.67 15.16 -10.51
N PRO A 29 27.63 14.53 -9.82
CA PRO A 29 27.31 13.64 -8.69
C PRO A 29 26.64 14.45 -7.60
N ILE A 30 25.38 14.11 -7.30
CA ILE A 30 24.59 14.79 -6.27
C ILE A 30 25.20 14.46 -4.91
N ASP A 31 25.69 15.47 -4.22
CA ASP A 31 26.18 15.37 -2.83
C ASP A 31 25.03 15.00 -1.89
N ASP A 32 25.28 14.08 -0.95
CA ASP A 32 24.31 13.64 0.05
C ASP A 32 23.70 14.82 0.82
N LEU A 33 24.44 15.90 1.04
CA LEU A 33 23.97 17.11 1.68
C LEU A 33 22.94 17.86 0.81
N ALA A 34 23.18 17.91 -0.51
CA ALA A 34 22.24 18.53 -1.46
C ALA A 34 20.92 17.75 -1.55
N VAL A 35 20.97 16.40 -1.50
CA VAL A 35 19.80 15.55 -1.45
C VAL A 35 19.01 15.76 -0.15
N ALA A 36 19.71 15.84 0.99
CA ALA A 36 19.07 16.08 2.28
C ALA A 36 18.41 17.48 2.35
N ALA A 37 19.08 18.52 1.84
CA ALA A 37 18.56 19.88 1.77
C ALA A 37 17.32 19.97 0.87
N ALA A 38 17.34 19.31 -0.28
CA ALA A 38 16.21 19.24 -1.19
C ALA A 38 15.01 18.50 -0.57
N ALA A 39 15.26 17.40 0.15
CA ALA A 39 14.22 16.64 0.85
C ALA A 39 13.54 17.49 1.94
N VAL A 40 14.32 18.24 2.72
CA VAL A 40 13.78 19.18 3.74
C VAL A 40 12.96 20.27 3.07
N ALA A 41 13.47 20.93 2.03
CA ALA A 41 12.77 21.98 1.33
C ALA A 41 11.45 21.50 0.68
N LEU A 42 11.43 20.29 0.11
CA LEU A 42 10.22 19.66 -0.40
C LEU A 42 9.21 19.35 0.70
N THR A 43 9.69 18.89 1.85
CA THR A 43 8.82 18.58 2.99
C THR A 43 8.19 19.85 3.54
N ASP A 44 8.96 20.91 3.74
CA ASP A 44 8.48 22.21 4.22
C ASP A 44 7.51 22.86 3.22
N GLY A 45 7.81 22.77 1.92
CA GLY A 45 6.91 23.28 0.88
C GLY A 45 5.58 22.51 0.83
N LEU A 46 5.60 21.18 1.02
CA LEU A 46 4.39 20.36 1.08
C LEU A 46 3.56 20.64 2.33
N VAL A 47 4.22 20.89 3.48
CA VAL A 47 3.53 21.27 4.72
C VAL A 47 2.85 22.62 4.55
N GLN A 48 3.53 23.62 3.98
CA GLN A 48 2.93 24.94 3.73
C GLN A 48 1.74 24.87 2.76
N VAL A 49 1.84 24.09 1.67
CA VAL A 49 0.71 23.88 0.75
C VAL A 49 -0.45 23.16 1.43
N ALA A 50 -0.17 22.25 2.36
CA ALA A 50 -1.20 21.56 3.12
C ALA A 50 -1.89 22.47 4.15
N ASP A 51 -1.17 23.42 4.73
CA ASP A 51 -1.72 24.39 5.70
C ASP A 51 -2.55 25.48 5.03
N ASP A 52 -2.18 25.89 3.81
CA ASP A 52 -2.93 26.88 3.02
C ASP A 52 -4.19 26.29 2.34
N ALA A 53 -4.24 24.98 2.17
CA ALA A 53 -5.43 24.32 1.66
C ALA A 53 -6.48 24.21 2.78
N PRO A 54 -7.75 24.66 2.55
CA PRO A 54 -8.80 24.35 3.50
C PRO A 54 -8.84 22.83 3.71
N PRO A 55 -8.89 22.33 4.96
CA PRO A 55 -8.83 20.90 5.22
C PRO A 55 -9.89 20.23 4.34
N PRO A 56 -9.51 19.23 3.51
CA PRO A 56 -10.48 18.54 2.69
C PRO A 56 -11.54 18.03 3.66
N ARG A 57 -12.78 18.48 3.48
CA ARG A 57 -13.91 17.92 4.23
C ARG A 57 -13.76 16.42 4.09
N PRO A 58 -13.65 15.67 5.21
CA PRO A 58 -13.50 14.23 5.12
C PRO A 58 -14.70 13.74 4.29
N ALA A 59 -14.44 13.31 3.06
CA ALA A 59 -15.48 12.73 2.22
C ALA A 59 -16.05 11.59 3.03
N ALA A 60 -17.36 11.61 3.28
CA ALA A 60 -18.01 10.63 4.12
C ALA A 60 -17.62 9.23 3.62
N ILE A 61 -16.97 8.46 4.50
CA ILE A 61 -16.50 7.11 4.16
C ILE A 61 -17.74 6.26 3.91
N ASP A 62 -17.85 5.65 2.75
CA ASP A 62 -18.86 4.63 2.53
C ASP A 62 -18.49 3.34 3.27
N VAL A 63 -18.85 3.31 4.55
CA VAL A 63 -18.57 2.19 5.46
C VAL A 63 -19.17 0.88 4.95
N ARG A 64 -20.33 0.94 4.26
CA ARG A 64 -21.00 -0.27 3.73
C ARG A 64 -20.21 -0.84 2.55
N ALA A 65 -19.77 -0.01 1.62
CA ALA A 65 -18.94 -0.43 0.51
C ALA A 65 -17.61 -1.01 0.98
N VAL A 66 -16.94 -0.33 1.91
CA VAL A 66 -15.65 -0.78 2.48
C VAL A 66 -15.81 -2.12 3.23
N ARG A 67 -16.90 -2.31 3.98
CA ARG A 67 -17.16 -3.58 4.66
C ARG A 67 -17.40 -4.72 3.67
N ARG A 68 -18.19 -4.51 2.61
CA ARG A 68 -18.38 -5.50 1.53
C ARG A 68 -17.04 -5.89 0.90
N ALA A 69 -16.19 -4.91 0.60
CA ALA A 69 -14.85 -5.17 0.08
C ALA A 69 -14.01 -6.00 1.06
N ALA A 70 -14.01 -5.67 2.34
CA ALA A 70 -13.25 -6.38 3.36
C ALA A 70 -13.72 -7.83 3.52
N GLU A 71 -15.03 -8.07 3.58
CA GLU A 71 -15.63 -9.41 3.66
C GLU A 71 -15.23 -10.26 2.43
N TYR A 72 -15.30 -9.68 1.24
CA TYR A 72 -14.89 -10.35 0.01
C TYR A 72 -13.40 -10.68 0.00
N LEU A 73 -12.54 -9.73 0.37
CA LEU A 73 -11.08 -9.90 0.39
C LEU A 73 -10.59 -10.87 1.49
N ALA A 74 -11.34 -11.01 2.59
CA ALA A 74 -11.07 -11.97 3.64
C ALA A 74 -11.48 -13.41 3.26
N GLY A 75 -12.37 -13.57 2.29
CA GLY A 75 -12.85 -14.86 1.79
C GLY A 75 -11.78 -15.66 1.02
N ASP A 76 -12.11 -16.91 0.69
CA ASP A 76 -11.24 -17.84 -0.06
C ASP A 76 -11.29 -17.60 -1.58
N VAL A 77 -11.48 -16.37 -2.00
CA VAL A 77 -11.65 -16.05 -3.42
C VAL A 77 -10.29 -15.84 -4.07
N ALA A 78 -10.13 -16.32 -5.30
CA ALA A 78 -9.02 -15.98 -6.17
C ALA A 78 -8.86 -14.45 -6.25
N ALA A 79 -7.65 -13.96 -6.54
CA ALA A 79 -7.41 -12.51 -6.60
C ALA A 79 -8.50 -11.81 -7.44
N PRO A 80 -9.30 -10.91 -6.84
CA PRO A 80 -10.31 -10.20 -7.60
C PRO A 80 -9.65 -9.35 -8.67
N SER A 81 -10.28 -9.25 -9.84
CA SER A 81 -9.95 -8.18 -10.77
C SER A 81 -10.34 -6.83 -10.15
N SER A 82 -9.70 -5.74 -10.62
CA SER A 82 -10.10 -4.40 -10.16
C SER A 82 -11.58 -4.14 -10.40
N GLY A 83 -12.12 -4.58 -11.55
CA GLY A 83 -13.53 -4.45 -11.88
C GLY A 83 -14.46 -5.19 -10.91
N THR A 84 -14.07 -6.37 -10.43
CA THR A 84 -14.89 -7.13 -9.47
C THR A 84 -15.15 -6.35 -8.17
N LEU A 85 -14.14 -5.66 -7.65
CA LEU A 85 -14.31 -4.85 -6.43
C LEU A 85 -15.12 -3.58 -6.71
N GLU A 86 -14.93 -2.96 -7.86
CA GLU A 86 -15.71 -1.77 -8.28
C GLU A 86 -17.19 -2.10 -8.42
N GLU A 87 -17.51 -3.20 -9.08
CA GLU A 87 -18.90 -3.68 -9.21
C GLU A 87 -19.52 -4.03 -7.86
N LEU A 88 -18.78 -4.76 -7.02
CA LEU A 88 -19.24 -5.16 -5.69
C LEU A 88 -19.54 -3.98 -4.78
N CYS A 89 -18.71 -2.95 -4.85
CA CYS A 89 -18.74 -1.81 -3.94
C CYS A 89 -19.51 -0.61 -4.49
N GLY A 90 -19.69 -0.52 -5.81
CA GLY A 90 -20.24 0.65 -6.46
C GLY A 90 -19.35 1.89 -6.38
N LEU A 91 -18.04 1.68 -6.18
CA LEU A 91 -17.02 2.73 -6.08
C LEU A 91 -15.90 2.44 -7.05
N ASP A 92 -15.33 3.48 -7.67
CA ASP A 92 -14.10 3.33 -8.43
C ASP A 92 -12.93 2.94 -7.52
N ARG A 93 -11.87 2.34 -8.12
CA ARG A 93 -10.73 1.81 -7.37
C ARG A 93 -10.01 2.83 -6.48
N TYR A 94 -9.96 4.09 -6.92
CA TYR A 94 -9.25 5.14 -6.17
C TYR A 94 -10.05 5.56 -4.94
N THR A 95 -11.35 5.78 -5.12
CA THR A 95 -12.28 6.09 -4.02
C THR A 95 -12.35 4.93 -3.04
N LEU A 96 -12.48 3.68 -3.53
CA LEU A 96 -12.46 2.49 -2.67
C LEU A 96 -11.15 2.39 -1.89
N SER A 97 -9.99 2.55 -2.53
CA SER A 97 -8.68 2.48 -1.87
C SER A 97 -8.54 3.55 -0.78
N ARG A 98 -8.97 4.77 -1.05
CA ARG A 98 -8.95 5.88 -0.08
C ARG A 98 -9.87 5.60 1.11
N HIS A 99 -11.11 5.19 0.87
CA HIS A 99 -12.07 4.84 1.93
C HIS A 99 -11.60 3.64 2.73
N PHE A 100 -11.05 2.63 2.07
CA PHE A 100 -10.53 1.43 2.71
C PHE A 100 -9.34 1.76 3.62
N LYS A 101 -8.39 2.60 3.13
CA LYS A 101 -7.26 3.06 3.93
C LYS A 101 -7.71 3.88 5.15
N ALA A 102 -8.72 4.73 4.99
CA ALA A 102 -9.27 5.52 6.09
C ALA A 102 -9.96 4.65 7.15
N ALA A 103 -10.65 3.56 6.74
CA ALA A 103 -11.38 2.67 7.64
C ALA A 103 -10.50 1.58 8.29
N TYR A 104 -9.56 1.01 7.53
CA TYR A 104 -8.73 -0.15 7.96
C TYR A 104 -7.25 0.17 8.13
N GLY A 105 -6.81 1.40 7.86
CA GLY A 105 -5.39 1.78 7.95
C GLY A 105 -4.48 1.18 6.88
N THR A 106 -5.03 0.44 5.91
CA THR A 106 -4.27 -0.30 4.90
C THR A 106 -4.99 -0.32 3.55
N THR A 107 -4.29 -0.72 2.49
CA THR A 107 -4.90 -0.87 1.16
C THR A 107 -5.63 -2.21 1.03
N PRO A 108 -6.62 -2.34 0.13
CA PRO A 108 -7.31 -3.60 -0.15
C PRO A 108 -6.35 -4.77 -0.45
N ASP A 109 -5.32 -4.55 -1.26
CA ASP A 109 -4.33 -5.58 -1.61
C ASP A 109 -3.52 -6.06 -0.41
N ARG A 110 -3.06 -5.14 0.46
CA ARG A 110 -2.33 -5.50 1.68
C ARG A 110 -3.21 -6.23 2.68
N TYR A 111 -4.47 -5.83 2.79
CA TYR A 111 -5.47 -6.51 3.62
C TYR A 111 -5.67 -7.95 3.15
N ARG A 112 -5.91 -8.16 1.84
CA ARG A 112 -6.02 -9.48 1.24
C ARG A 112 -4.76 -10.33 1.49
N LEU A 113 -3.58 -9.78 1.20
CA LEU A 113 -2.31 -10.47 1.42
C LEU A 113 -2.14 -10.93 2.87
N GLN A 114 -2.52 -10.08 3.84
CA GLN A 114 -2.47 -10.44 5.25
C GLN A 114 -3.38 -11.64 5.58
N HIS A 115 -4.59 -11.67 5.02
CA HIS A 115 -5.52 -12.79 5.18
C HIS A 115 -4.97 -14.08 4.53
N GLN A 116 -4.38 -13.99 3.34
CA GLN A 116 -3.72 -15.11 2.68
C GLN A 116 -2.56 -15.66 3.53
N LEU A 117 -1.71 -14.79 4.06
CA LEU A 117 -0.61 -15.20 4.94
C LEU A 117 -1.10 -15.85 6.23
N ASN A 118 -2.17 -15.35 6.83
CA ASN A 118 -2.79 -15.95 8.01
C ASN A 118 -3.36 -17.34 7.73
N ARG A 119 -4.01 -17.54 6.58
CA ARG A 119 -4.48 -18.86 6.13
C ARG A 119 -3.32 -19.83 5.91
N ALA A 120 -2.27 -19.39 5.23
CA ALA A 120 -1.06 -20.21 5.03
C ALA A 120 -0.45 -20.62 6.37
N ARG A 121 -0.30 -19.69 7.33
CA ARG A 121 0.19 -20.01 8.69
C ARG A 121 -0.68 -21.05 9.38
N ALA A 122 -2.01 -20.90 9.33
CA ALA A 122 -2.93 -21.85 9.92
C ALA A 122 -2.81 -23.25 9.26
N SER A 123 -2.66 -23.30 7.94
CA SER A 123 -2.48 -24.54 7.17
C SER A 123 -1.15 -25.23 7.52
N ILE A 124 -0.06 -24.49 7.61
CA ILE A 124 1.26 -24.98 7.97
C ILE A 124 1.28 -25.54 9.40
N ARG A 125 0.63 -24.84 10.36
CA ARG A 125 0.51 -25.34 11.75
C ARG A 125 -0.24 -26.67 11.85
N ARG A 126 -1.19 -26.92 10.94
CA ARG A 126 -1.89 -28.20 10.83
C ARG A 126 -1.06 -29.31 10.14
N GLY A 127 0.22 -29.06 9.88
CA GLY A 127 1.13 -30.03 9.27
C GLY A 127 1.00 -30.19 7.75
N ARG A 128 0.24 -29.32 7.08
CA ARG A 128 0.06 -29.41 5.63
C ARG A 128 1.39 -29.14 4.89
N PRO A 129 1.66 -29.84 3.78
CA PRO A 129 2.80 -29.53 2.92
C PRO A 129 2.80 -28.07 2.47
N LEU A 130 3.97 -27.46 2.39
CA LEU A 130 4.08 -26.02 2.07
C LEU A 130 3.48 -25.65 0.71
N ALA A 131 3.62 -26.53 -0.29
CA ALA A 131 3.02 -26.32 -1.60
C ALA A 131 1.48 -26.29 -1.53
N VAL A 132 0.90 -27.21 -0.74
CA VAL A 132 -0.55 -27.29 -0.52
C VAL A 132 -1.02 -26.06 0.26
N ALA A 133 -0.31 -25.70 1.33
CA ALA A 133 -0.64 -24.52 2.13
C ALA A 133 -0.59 -23.22 1.32
N ALA A 134 0.31 -23.15 0.32
CA ALA A 134 0.38 -22.01 -0.59
C ALA A 134 -0.87 -21.89 -1.47
N VAL A 135 -1.23 -22.97 -2.14
CA VAL A 135 -2.40 -23.00 -3.05
C VAL A 135 -3.70 -22.80 -2.27
N ASP A 136 -3.88 -23.50 -1.15
CA ASP A 136 -5.06 -23.35 -0.28
C ASP A 136 -5.21 -21.92 0.27
N ALA A 137 -4.12 -21.20 0.44
CA ALA A 137 -4.14 -19.82 0.90
C ALA A 137 -4.31 -18.78 -0.24
N GLY A 138 -4.38 -19.23 -1.50
CA GLY A 138 -4.57 -18.37 -2.67
C GLY A 138 -3.27 -17.77 -3.24
N PHE A 139 -2.10 -18.37 -2.95
CA PHE A 139 -0.85 -18.06 -3.64
C PHE A 139 -0.73 -18.93 -4.91
N ALA A 140 -0.07 -18.40 -5.94
CA ALA A 140 0.11 -19.12 -7.19
C ALA A 140 0.93 -20.43 -6.98
N ASP A 141 1.93 -20.38 -6.11
CA ASP A 141 2.82 -21.50 -5.79
C ASP A 141 3.55 -21.28 -4.45
N GLN A 142 4.34 -22.30 -4.04
CA GLN A 142 5.15 -22.23 -2.83
C GLN A 142 6.20 -21.11 -2.85
N SER A 143 6.77 -20.80 -4.02
CA SER A 143 7.81 -19.76 -4.15
C SER A 143 7.20 -18.38 -3.93
N HIS A 144 5.99 -18.16 -4.46
CA HIS A 144 5.20 -16.96 -4.25
C HIS A 144 4.88 -16.77 -2.76
N LEU A 145 4.37 -17.80 -2.09
CA LEU A 145 4.16 -17.79 -0.64
C LEU A 145 5.46 -17.46 0.10
N THR A 146 6.58 -18.16 -0.21
CA THR A 146 7.85 -17.99 0.48
C THR A 146 8.35 -16.55 0.43
N ARG A 147 8.25 -15.90 -0.72
CA ARG A 147 8.66 -14.50 -0.93
C ARG A 147 7.85 -13.54 -0.05
N HIS A 148 6.52 -13.65 -0.08
CA HIS A 148 5.64 -12.81 0.71
C HIS A 148 5.74 -13.09 2.21
N PHE A 149 5.86 -14.34 2.59
CA PHE A 149 6.00 -14.76 3.98
C PHE A 149 7.30 -14.24 4.61
N LYS A 150 8.44 -14.40 3.90
CA LYS A 150 9.74 -13.86 4.34
C LYS A 150 9.72 -12.33 4.47
N ARG A 151 9.06 -11.66 3.53
CA ARG A 151 8.91 -10.19 3.58
C ARG A 151 8.07 -9.72 4.77
N ALA A 152 7.04 -10.48 5.14
CA ALA A 152 6.11 -10.13 6.20
C ALA A 152 6.63 -10.49 7.60
N TYR A 153 7.34 -11.63 7.73
CA TYR A 153 7.71 -12.21 9.04
C TYR A 153 9.23 -12.37 9.25
N GLY A 154 10.06 -12.03 8.27
CA GLY A 154 11.51 -12.18 8.34
C GLY A 154 12.02 -13.61 8.18
N LEU A 155 11.17 -14.63 8.24
CA LEU A 155 11.47 -16.06 8.14
C LEU A 155 10.77 -16.69 6.95
N THR A 156 11.36 -17.76 6.39
CA THR A 156 10.67 -18.59 5.40
C THR A 156 9.57 -19.44 6.07
N PRO A 157 8.54 -19.89 5.32
CA PRO A 157 7.51 -20.80 5.86
C PRO A 157 8.08 -22.09 6.45
N GLY A 158 9.18 -22.60 5.88
CA GLY A 158 9.88 -23.80 6.39
C GLY A 158 10.56 -23.53 7.74
N GLN A 159 11.32 -22.46 7.85
CA GLN A 159 11.95 -22.03 9.10
C GLN A 159 10.90 -21.76 10.19
N TRP A 160 9.83 -21.05 9.82
CA TRP A 160 8.74 -20.78 10.74
C TRP A 160 8.06 -22.05 11.26
N ARG A 161 7.85 -23.06 10.39
CA ARG A 161 7.30 -24.37 10.77
C ARG A 161 8.18 -25.05 11.83
N THR A 162 9.51 -25.07 11.64
CA THR A 162 10.45 -25.68 12.59
C THR A 162 10.38 -25.01 13.97
N VAL A 163 10.29 -23.66 13.99
CA VAL A 163 10.23 -22.89 15.24
C VAL A 163 8.85 -22.99 15.91
N SER A 164 7.79 -23.19 15.12
CA SER A 164 6.40 -23.20 15.60
C SER A 164 5.85 -24.59 15.89
N SER A 165 6.57 -25.66 15.54
CA SER A 165 6.23 -27.04 15.96
C SER A 165 6.63 -27.22 17.42
N PRO A 166 5.72 -27.68 18.31
CA PRO A 166 6.16 -28.13 19.63
C PRO A 166 7.19 -29.23 19.42
N GLY A 167 8.34 -29.12 20.10
CA GLY A 167 9.35 -30.16 20.10
C GLY A 167 8.73 -31.50 20.53
N PRO A 168 9.28 -32.65 20.10
CA PRO A 168 8.88 -33.90 20.67
C PRO A 168 9.20 -33.89 22.18
N ASP A 169 8.18 -34.16 23.01
CA ASP A 169 8.35 -34.49 24.42
C ASP A 169 9.16 -35.78 24.56
#